data_91348008ea9b59bf1e002902ea1f6176
#
_entry.id   91348008ea9b59bf1e002902ea1f6176
#
_cell.length_a   1.000
_cell.length_b   1.000
_cell.length_c   1.000
_cell.angle_alpha   90.00
_cell.angle_beta   90.00
_cell.angle_gamma   90.00
#
_symmetry.space_group_name_H-M   'P 1'
#
loop_
_entity.id
_entity.type
_entity.pdbx_description
1 polymer ?
#
loop_
_entity_poly.entity_id
_entity_poly.type
_entity_poly.pdbx_seq_one_letter_code
_entity_poly.pdbx_strand_id
1 'polypeptide(L)'
;MGEFTGVDYFDTDSLLTDEERLVRDTVRVFVDREVLPIIEEANREGRFPRELVPGLAELGLLGANLTGYGLPGLGAVAYGLVMQELERGDSALRSFVSVHGALSMYAIHRFGSDEQKERWLAAMGRGEAIGCFGLTEPDFGSNPAGMLTRAVRDGDDWVLSGTKRWITSGSIADIAVVWARVDDGIGGFLIERGTPGFSTTDMHGKWSLRASVTSELHLADVRVPASARLPLAEGLKAPLACLTQARYGISWGVIGAAMGCYDTALEYAKTRVQFDRPIAGYQLVQAKLAEMLTGITTSQLLALQLGRLKDRGVMRPQQVSMAKRHNVAHALWTARTARDILGANGVVDEYPVFRHMANLESVVTYEGTHDIHTLILGHDVTGLPAYSG
;
A
#
# COMPACT_ATOMS: atom_id res chain seq x y z
N MET A 1 -5.34 26.15 -6.97
CA MET A 1 -3.92 25.75 -6.92
C MET A 1 -3.42 25.60 -8.35
N GLY A 2 -2.14 25.90 -8.62
CA GLY A 2 -1.54 25.66 -9.93
C GLY A 2 -1.46 24.17 -10.26
N GLU A 3 -1.10 23.83 -11.51
CA GLU A 3 -0.85 22.46 -11.93
C GLU A 3 0.34 21.86 -11.14
N PHE A 4 0.17 20.67 -10.58
CA PHE A 4 1.25 19.98 -9.85
C PHE A 4 2.29 19.44 -10.84
N THR A 5 3.49 19.97 -10.78
CA THR A 5 4.59 19.57 -11.68
C THR A 5 5.59 18.59 -11.06
N GLY A 6 5.37 18.21 -9.80
CA GLY A 6 6.29 17.38 -9.02
C GLY A 6 7.14 18.19 -8.05
N VAL A 7 7.87 17.49 -7.19
CA VAL A 7 8.89 18.05 -6.31
C VAL A 7 10.22 17.42 -6.69
N ASP A 8 11.02 18.15 -7.44
CA ASP A 8 12.33 17.68 -7.91
C ASP A 8 13.41 18.76 -7.77
N TYR A 9 13.96 18.87 -6.57
CA TYR A 9 15.01 19.85 -6.27
C TYR A 9 16.42 19.38 -6.66
N PHE A 10 16.58 18.07 -6.82
CA PHE A 10 17.90 17.44 -7.01
C PHE A 10 18.06 16.77 -8.38
N ASP A 11 17.21 17.16 -9.35
CA ASP A 11 17.22 16.62 -10.71
C ASP A 11 17.11 15.07 -10.75
N THR A 12 16.27 14.53 -9.85
CA THR A 12 16.03 13.07 -9.80
C THR A 12 15.32 12.56 -11.05
N ASP A 13 14.63 13.44 -11.77
CA ASP A 13 13.97 13.14 -13.04
C ASP A 13 14.96 12.72 -14.14
N SER A 14 16.15 13.29 -14.15
CA SER A 14 17.21 12.93 -15.09
C SER A 14 17.72 11.49 -14.92
N LEU A 15 17.48 10.88 -13.75
CA LEU A 15 17.87 9.51 -13.42
C LEU A 15 16.82 8.46 -13.89
N LEU A 16 15.66 8.93 -14.39
CA LEU A 16 14.59 8.07 -14.90
C LEU A 16 14.76 7.83 -16.39
N THR A 17 14.32 6.68 -16.87
CA THR A 17 14.18 6.40 -18.29
C THR A 17 12.95 7.14 -18.87
N ASP A 18 12.87 7.24 -20.21
CA ASP A 18 11.70 7.84 -20.89
C ASP A 18 10.42 7.07 -20.58
N GLU A 19 10.49 5.74 -20.51
CA GLU A 19 9.37 4.87 -20.14
C GLU A 19 8.90 5.14 -18.69
N GLU A 20 9.83 5.24 -17.75
CA GLU A 20 9.52 5.52 -16.34
C GLU A 20 8.85 6.88 -16.17
N ARG A 21 9.33 7.90 -16.89
CA ARG A 21 8.69 9.23 -16.94
C ARG A 21 7.28 9.17 -17.52
N LEU A 22 7.13 8.48 -18.67
CA LEU A 22 5.82 8.34 -19.33
C LEU A 22 4.80 7.66 -18.41
N VAL A 23 5.17 6.57 -17.74
CA VAL A 23 4.31 5.87 -16.78
C VAL A 23 3.90 6.80 -15.64
N ARG A 24 4.85 7.49 -15.01
CA ARG A 24 4.59 8.46 -13.94
C ARG A 24 3.61 9.53 -14.39
N ASP A 25 3.88 10.16 -15.52
CA ASP A 25 3.09 11.31 -16.00
C ASP A 25 1.68 10.88 -16.41
N THR A 26 1.53 9.68 -16.99
CA THR A 26 0.22 9.10 -17.28
C THR A 26 -0.61 8.90 -16.01
N VAL A 27 -0.03 8.33 -14.97
CA VAL A 27 -0.73 8.12 -13.69
C VAL A 27 -1.00 9.45 -12.98
N ARG A 28 -0.09 10.43 -13.08
CA ARG A 28 -0.29 11.79 -12.57
C ARG A 28 -1.53 12.44 -13.16
N VAL A 29 -1.66 12.39 -14.48
CA VAL A 29 -2.85 12.92 -15.18
C VAL A 29 -4.13 12.23 -14.73
N PHE A 30 -4.11 10.90 -14.56
CA PHE A 30 -5.24 10.16 -14.03
C PHE A 30 -5.61 10.62 -12.61
N VAL A 31 -4.61 10.76 -11.74
CA VAL A 31 -4.84 11.22 -10.36
C VAL A 31 -5.44 12.64 -10.34
N ASP A 32 -4.91 13.54 -11.15
CA ASP A 32 -5.40 14.93 -11.19
C ASP A 32 -6.83 15.04 -11.73
N ARG A 33 -7.20 14.24 -12.74
CA ARG A 33 -8.49 14.33 -13.41
C ARG A 33 -9.58 13.50 -12.76
N GLU A 34 -9.25 12.29 -12.29
CA GLU A 34 -10.26 11.33 -11.86
C GLU A 34 -10.28 11.16 -10.33
N VAL A 35 -9.11 11.24 -9.65
CA VAL A 35 -9.01 10.94 -8.22
C VAL A 35 -9.24 12.19 -7.37
N LEU A 36 -8.46 13.26 -7.59
CA LEU A 36 -8.50 14.45 -6.74
C LEU A 36 -9.89 15.10 -6.66
N PRO A 37 -10.71 15.13 -7.73
CA PRO A 37 -12.04 15.73 -7.67
C PRO A 37 -13.04 15.04 -6.74
N ILE A 38 -12.84 13.74 -6.45
CA ILE A 38 -13.84 12.93 -5.72
C ILE A 38 -13.33 12.38 -4.38
N ILE A 39 -12.01 12.34 -4.17
CA ILE A 39 -11.43 11.60 -3.05
C ILE A 39 -11.73 12.24 -1.69
N GLU A 40 -11.85 13.57 -1.63
CA GLU A 40 -12.15 14.25 -0.36
C GLU A 40 -13.56 13.93 0.13
N GLU A 41 -14.54 13.93 -0.79
CA GLU A 41 -15.91 13.52 -0.47
C GLU A 41 -15.98 12.05 -0.09
N ALA A 42 -15.33 11.16 -0.85
CA ALA A 42 -15.26 9.73 -0.55
C ALA A 42 -14.63 9.48 0.84
N ASN A 43 -13.58 10.24 1.20
CA ASN A 43 -12.96 10.17 2.53
C ASN A 43 -13.92 10.65 3.62
N ARG A 44 -14.65 11.76 3.41
CA ARG A 44 -15.63 12.31 4.36
C ARG A 44 -16.75 11.32 4.63
N GLU A 45 -17.25 10.67 3.59
CA GLU A 45 -18.31 9.66 3.67
C GLU A 45 -17.82 8.31 4.21
N GLY A 46 -16.52 8.04 4.18
CA GLY A 46 -15.95 6.74 4.52
C GLY A 46 -16.25 5.68 3.45
N ARG A 47 -16.30 6.07 2.21
CA ARG A 47 -16.66 5.27 1.02
C ARG A 47 -15.43 5.01 0.14
N PHE A 48 -15.24 3.77 -0.29
CA PHE A 48 -14.27 3.48 -1.34
C PHE A 48 -14.83 3.90 -2.71
N PRO A 49 -14.09 4.71 -3.50
CA PRO A 49 -14.51 5.19 -4.80
C PRO A 49 -14.37 4.10 -5.87
N ARG A 50 -15.30 3.13 -5.87
CA ARG A 50 -15.27 1.96 -6.76
C ARG A 50 -15.33 2.34 -8.24
N GLU A 51 -15.85 3.51 -8.55
CA GLU A 51 -15.90 4.12 -9.88
C GLU A 51 -14.53 4.35 -10.52
N LEU A 52 -13.44 4.36 -9.72
CA LEU A 52 -12.07 4.47 -10.22
C LEU A 52 -11.50 3.13 -10.73
N VAL A 53 -12.08 2.00 -10.37
CA VAL A 53 -11.52 0.67 -10.70
C VAL A 53 -11.41 0.43 -12.22
N PRO A 54 -12.40 0.80 -13.06
CA PRO A 54 -12.25 0.66 -14.51
C PRO A 54 -11.08 1.45 -15.09
N GLY A 55 -10.87 2.70 -14.66
CA GLY A 55 -9.75 3.53 -15.11
C GLY A 55 -8.40 2.98 -14.66
N LEU A 56 -8.31 2.44 -13.43
CA LEU A 56 -7.11 1.76 -12.95
C LEU A 56 -6.79 0.50 -13.80
N ALA A 57 -7.81 -0.25 -14.20
CA ALA A 57 -7.66 -1.43 -15.04
C ALA A 57 -7.24 -1.06 -16.47
N GLU A 58 -7.87 -0.03 -17.07
CA GLU A 58 -7.54 0.46 -18.42
C GLU A 58 -6.08 0.92 -18.52
N LEU A 59 -5.57 1.56 -17.48
CA LEU A 59 -4.17 1.96 -17.37
C LEU A 59 -3.22 0.79 -17.00
N GLY A 60 -3.74 -0.43 -16.81
CA GLY A 60 -2.94 -1.59 -16.43
C GLY A 60 -2.34 -1.52 -15.03
N LEU A 61 -2.94 -0.75 -14.10
CA LEU A 61 -2.37 -0.56 -12.76
C LEU A 61 -2.68 -1.72 -11.81
N LEU A 62 -3.67 -2.57 -12.14
CA LEU A 62 -4.03 -3.74 -11.35
C LEU A 62 -3.09 -4.91 -11.68
N GLY A 63 -2.11 -5.16 -10.82
CA GLY A 63 -1.06 -6.15 -11.06
C GLY A 63 0.06 -5.66 -11.98
N ALA A 64 0.30 -4.36 -12.04
CA ALA A 64 1.22 -3.69 -12.96
C ALA A 64 2.64 -4.27 -13.01
N ASN A 65 3.14 -4.81 -11.89
CA ASN A 65 4.48 -5.41 -11.77
C ASN A 65 4.53 -6.91 -12.05
N LEU A 66 3.41 -7.52 -12.45
CA LEU A 66 3.33 -8.96 -12.77
C LEU A 66 3.38 -9.18 -14.27
N THR A 67 3.96 -10.30 -14.69
CA THR A 67 4.13 -10.69 -16.11
C THR A 67 3.20 -11.83 -16.49
N GLY A 68 2.87 -11.94 -17.77
CA GLY A 68 1.96 -12.95 -18.29
C GLY A 68 0.49 -12.61 -18.04
N TYR A 69 -0.42 -13.43 -18.50
CA TYR A 69 -1.88 -13.32 -18.30
C TYR A 69 -2.47 -11.96 -18.71
N GLY A 70 -1.85 -11.26 -19.67
CA GLY A 70 -2.26 -9.92 -20.11
C GLY A 70 -1.85 -8.78 -19.18
N LEU A 71 -0.99 -9.05 -18.17
CA LEU A 71 -0.48 -8.06 -17.22
C LEU A 71 0.75 -7.34 -17.79
N PRO A 72 0.95 -6.04 -17.45
CA PRO A 72 1.96 -5.17 -18.09
C PRO A 72 3.41 -5.58 -17.82
N GLY A 73 3.72 -6.07 -16.61
CA GLY A 73 5.10 -6.45 -16.25
C GLY A 73 6.05 -5.26 -16.11
N LEU A 74 5.57 -4.13 -15.56
CA LEU A 74 6.39 -2.94 -15.35
C LEU A 74 7.64 -3.24 -14.53
N GLY A 75 8.74 -2.58 -14.87
CA GLY A 75 9.95 -2.54 -14.05
C GLY A 75 9.68 -1.97 -12.65
N ALA A 76 10.58 -2.26 -11.74
CA ALA A 76 10.36 -1.90 -10.33
C ALA A 76 10.26 -0.39 -10.11
N VAL A 77 11.10 0.40 -10.79
CA VAL A 77 11.05 1.86 -10.68
C VAL A 77 9.73 2.40 -11.23
N ALA A 78 9.30 1.96 -12.42
CA ALA A 78 8.03 2.39 -13.01
C ALA A 78 6.84 2.04 -12.09
N TYR A 79 6.80 0.81 -11.55
CA TYR A 79 5.80 0.42 -10.53
C TYR A 79 5.87 1.30 -9.28
N GLY A 80 7.06 1.64 -8.81
CA GLY A 80 7.26 2.56 -7.69
C GLY A 80 6.65 3.94 -7.94
N LEU A 81 6.88 4.49 -9.13
CA LEU A 81 6.32 5.78 -9.56
C LEU A 81 4.79 5.74 -9.68
N VAL A 82 4.21 4.61 -10.14
CA VAL A 82 2.76 4.38 -10.06
C VAL A 82 2.26 4.52 -8.63
N MET A 83 2.90 3.83 -7.68
CA MET A 83 2.51 3.90 -6.26
C MET A 83 2.62 5.32 -5.71
N GLN A 84 3.68 6.06 -6.09
CA GLN A 84 3.89 7.45 -5.70
C GLN A 84 2.74 8.36 -6.15
N GLU A 85 2.38 8.32 -7.42
CA GLU A 85 1.31 9.19 -7.92
C GLU A 85 -0.06 8.80 -7.36
N LEU A 86 -0.36 7.50 -7.23
CA LEU A 86 -1.61 7.06 -6.59
C LEU A 86 -1.73 7.54 -5.14
N GLU A 87 -0.65 7.50 -4.36
CA GLU A 87 -0.68 7.95 -2.96
C GLU A 87 -0.62 9.47 -2.81
N ARG A 88 -0.15 10.20 -3.84
CA ARG A 88 -0.36 11.65 -3.95
C ARG A 88 -1.86 11.97 -4.01
N GLY A 89 -2.63 11.14 -4.68
CA GLY A 89 -4.10 11.19 -4.64
C GLY A 89 -4.62 10.82 -3.27
N ASP A 90 -4.41 9.57 -2.85
CA ASP A 90 -4.79 9.07 -1.52
C ASP A 90 -4.13 7.74 -1.16
N SER A 91 -3.76 7.58 0.10
CA SER A 91 -3.21 6.31 0.62
C SER A 91 -4.19 5.14 0.54
N ALA A 92 -5.52 5.39 0.61
CA ALA A 92 -6.53 4.34 0.47
C ALA A 92 -6.55 3.76 -0.95
N LEU A 93 -6.43 4.61 -1.98
CA LEU A 93 -6.36 4.18 -3.38
C LEU A 93 -5.08 3.40 -3.66
N ARG A 94 -3.91 3.93 -3.24
CA ARG A 94 -2.64 3.20 -3.36
C ARG A 94 -2.71 1.86 -2.63
N SER A 95 -3.30 1.82 -1.43
CA SER A 95 -3.46 0.59 -0.65
C SER A 95 -4.34 -0.43 -1.37
N PHE A 96 -5.45 -0.02 -2.00
CA PHE A 96 -6.29 -0.88 -2.82
C PHE A 96 -5.47 -1.55 -3.94
N VAL A 97 -4.76 -0.75 -4.75
CA VAL A 97 -3.95 -1.27 -5.87
C VAL A 97 -2.84 -2.18 -5.36
N SER A 98 -2.19 -1.83 -4.25
CA SER A 98 -1.12 -2.63 -3.64
C SER A 98 -1.63 -3.96 -3.08
N VAL A 99 -2.73 -3.97 -2.32
CA VAL A 99 -3.28 -5.21 -1.74
C VAL A 99 -3.81 -6.12 -2.84
N HIS A 100 -4.48 -5.55 -3.83
CA HIS A 100 -4.96 -6.31 -4.98
C HIS A 100 -3.79 -6.92 -5.78
N GLY A 101 -2.83 -6.09 -6.23
CA GLY A 101 -1.74 -6.50 -7.11
C GLY A 101 -0.57 -7.18 -6.40
N ALA A 102 0.01 -6.50 -5.39
CA ALA A 102 1.24 -6.95 -4.74
C ALA A 102 1.04 -8.01 -3.63
N LEU A 103 -0.18 -8.18 -3.13
CA LEU A 103 -0.51 -9.24 -2.16
C LEU A 103 -1.33 -10.35 -2.81
N SER A 104 -2.57 -10.07 -3.23
CA SER A 104 -3.51 -11.10 -3.71
C SER A 104 -3.07 -11.70 -5.04
N MET A 105 -2.91 -10.87 -6.08
CA MET A 105 -2.45 -11.35 -7.39
C MET A 105 -1.05 -11.94 -7.32
N TYR A 106 -0.14 -11.32 -6.57
CA TYR A 106 1.23 -11.83 -6.41
C TYR A 106 1.22 -13.21 -5.74
N ALA A 107 0.38 -13.44 -4.72
CA ALA A 107 0.27 -14.75 -4.09
C ALA A 107 -0.18 -15.83 -5.09
N ILE A 108 -1.20 -15.54 -5.91
CA ILE A 108 -1.68 -16.45 -6.96
C ILE A 108 -0.60 -16.64 -8.03
N HIS A 109 0.01 -15.56 -8.51
CA HIS A 109 1.04 -15.60 -9.55
C HIS A 109 2.27 -16.42 -9.12
N ARG A 110 2.71 -16.24 -7.88
CA ARG A 110 3.95 -16.87 -7.36
C ARG A 110 3.74 -18.27 -6.84
N PHE A 111 2.60 -18.55 -6.23
CA PHE A 111 2.36 -19.78 -5.46
C PHE A 111 1.18 -20.62 -5.95
N GLY A 112 0.39 -20.11 -6.89
CA GLY A 112 -0.74 -20.80 -7.48
C GLY A 112 -0.35 -21.89 -8.48
N SER A 113 -1.26 -22.84 -8.72
CA SER A 113 -1.20 -23.72 -9.88
C SER A 113 -1.46 -22.94 -11.17
N ASP A 114 -1.18 -23.55 -12.32
CA ASP A 114 -1.43 -22.90 -13.61
C ASP A 114 -2.94 -22.65 -13.82
N GLU A 115 -3.82 -23.57 -13.39
CA GLU A 115 -5.27 -23.41 -13.43
C GLU A 115 -5.74 -22.22 -12.55
N GLN A 116 -5.15 -22.05 -11.36
CA GLN A 116 -5.47 -20.91 -10.50
C GLN A 116 -5.03 -19.58 -11.13
N LYS A 117 -3.85 -19.54 -11.74
CA LYS A 117 -3.34 -18.36 -12.43
C LYS A 117 -4.18 -17.99 -13.64
N GLU A 118 -4.51 -18.96 -14.50
CA GLU A 118 -5.36 -18.76 -15.68
C GLU A 118 -6.76 -18.27 -15.30
N ARG A 119 -7.33 -18.84 -14.24
CA ARG A 119 -8.67 -18.49 -13.79
C ARG A 119 -8.75 -17.06 -13.27
N TRP A 120 -7.75 -16.59 -12.50
CA TRP A 120 -7.88 -15.37 -11.72
C TRP A 120 -7.11 -14.18 -12.27
N LEU A 121 -5.86 -14.35 -12.72
CA LEU A 121 -4.97 -13.21 -12.94
C LEU A 121 -5.45 -12.27 -14.04
N ALA A 122 -5.94 -12.79 -15.16
CA ALA A 122 -6.45 -11.95 -16.25
C ALA A 122 -7.71 -11.18 -15.85
N ALA A 123 -8.67 -11.81 -15.17
CA ALA A 123 -9.88 -11.16 -14.68
C ALA A 123 -9.57 -10.09 -13.62
N MET A 124 -8.62 -10.38 -12.73
CA MET A 124 -8.16 -9.42 -11.72
C MET A 124 -7.45 -8.23 -12.36
N GLY A 125 -6.62 -8.44 -13.37
CA GLY A 125 -5.94 -7.38 -14.11
C GLY A 125 -6.90 -6.44 -14.84
N ARG A 126 -8.05 -6.95 -15.30
CA ARG A 126 -9.13 -6.15 -15.91
C ARG A 126 -10.11 -5.54 -14.89
N GLY A 127 -9.89 -5.76 -13.58
CA GLY A 127 -10.79 -5.26 -12.54
C GLY A 127 -12.15 -5.95 -12.48
N GLU A 128 -12.33 -7.06 -13.19
CA GLU A 128 -13.56 -7.89 -13.20
C GLU A 128 -13.69 -8.72 -11.92
N ALA A 129 -12.56 -9.03 -11.28
CA ALA A 129 -12.50 -9.68 -9.97
C ALA A 129 -11.56 -8.91 -9.04
N ILE A 130 -11.99 -8.70 -7.80
CA ILE A 130 -11.20 -8.03 -6.77
C ILE A 130 -10.67 -9.08 -5.79
N GLY A 131 -9.39 -8.98 -5.43
CA GLY A 131 -8.76 -9.85 -4.44
C GLY A 131 -8.48 -9.13 -3.12
N CYS A 132 -8.60 -9.87 -2.00
CA CYS A 132 -8.12 -9.44 -0.69
C CYS A 132 -7.12 -10.45 -0.10
N PHE A 133 -6.42 -10.03 0.99
CA PHE A 133 -5.32 -10.81 1.57
C PHE A 133 -5.51 -10.96 3.08
N GLY A 134 -5.92 -12.13 3.52
CA GLY A 134 -6.26 -12.47 4.90
C GLY A 134 -5.08 -13.12 5.63
N LEU A 135 -4.20 -12.31 6.24
CA LEU A 135 -3.10 -12.79 7.09
C LEU A 135 -3.32 -12.45 8.56
N THR A 136 -3.50 -11.15 8.86
CA THR A 136 -3.62 -10.60 10.21
C THR A 136 -4.86 -11.10 10.92
N GLU A 137 -4.73 -11.40 12.22
CA GLU A 137 -5.82 -11.83 13.11
C GLU A 137 -6.01 -10.84 14.25
N PRO A 138 -7.13 -10.91 15.01
CA PRO A 138 -7.36 -10.02 16.16
C PRO A 138 -6.20 -9.97 17.13
N ASP A 139 -5.60 -11.12 17.46
CA ASP A 139 -4.52 -11.24 18.45
C ASP A 139 -3.11 -11.36 17.84
N PHE A 140 -2.99 -11.50 16.51
CA PHE A 140 -1.72 -11.73 15.82
C PHE A 140 -1.54 -10.77 14.64
N GLY A 141 -0.99 -9.59 14.93
CA GLY A 141 -0.58 -8.59 13.93
C GLY A 141 0.91 -8.68 13.61
N SER A 142 1.77 -8.15 14.48
CA SER A 142 3.22 -8.13 14.28
C SER A 142 3.88 -9.51 14.33
N ASN A 143 3.22 -10.50 14.93
CA ASN A 143 3.66 -11.90 14.99
C ASN A 143 2.71 -12.82 14.21
N PRO A 144 2.73 -12.84 12.88
CA PRO A 144 1.84 -13.70 12.09
C PRO A 144 2.12 -15.19 12.25
N ALA A 145 3.29 -15.57 12.77
CA ALA A 145 3.59 -16.97 13.07
C ALA A 145 2.69 -17.58 14.14
N GLY A 146 2.12 -16.74 15.02
CA GLY A 146 1.21 -17.15 16.08
C GLY A 146 -0.24 -17.35 15.64
N MET A 147 -0.58 -17.11 14.36
CA MET A 147 -1.98 -17.17 13.89
C MET A 147 -2.75 -18.39 14.38
N LEU A 148 -4.04 -18.20 14.64
CA LEU A 148 -4.94 -19.24 15.16
C LEU A 148 -5.83 -19.85 14.07
N THR A 149 -6.09 -19.12 12.97
CA THR A 149 -6.84 -19.65 11.84
C THR A 149 -6.17 -20.93 11.37
N ARG A 150 -6.96 -22.00 11.27
CA ARG A 150 -6.49 -23.34 10.90
C ARG A 150 -7.23 -23.87 9.68
N ALA A 151 -6.56 -24.69 8.91
CA ALA A 151 -7.15 -25.50 7.84
C ALA A 151 -6.84 -26.97 8.15
N VAL A 152 -7.86 -27.78 8.26
CA VAL A 152 -7.75 -29.21 8.56
C VAL A 152 -8.18 -30.01 7.35
N ARG A 153 -7.43 -31.04 7.00
CA ARG A 153 -7.78 -31.93 5.88
C ARG A 153 -8.98 -32.82 6.27
N ASP A 154 -9.98 -32.89 5.39
CA ASP A 154 -11.14 -33.76 5.54
C ASP A 154 -11.46 -34.43 4.19
N GLY A 155 -10.95 -35.63 4.02
CA GLY A 155 -10.96 -36.33 2.74
C GLY A 155 -10.14 -35.59 1.68
N ASP A 156 -10.78 -35.27 0.56
CA ASP A 156 -10.18 -34.50 -0.53
C ASP A 156 -10.32 -32.97 -0.36
N ASP A 157 -10.98 -32.52 0.70
CA ASP A 157 -11.23 -31.13 0.98
C ASP A 157 -10.36 -30.59 2.13
N TRP A 158 -10.42 -29.27 2.29
CA TRP A 158 -9.95 -28.54 3.46
C TRP A 158 -11.11 -27.85 4.17
N VAL A 159 -11.09 -27.86 5.50
CA VAL A 159 -12.05 -27.14 6.35
C VAL A 159 -11.30 -26.06 7.11
N LEU A 160 -11.66 -24.79 6.86
CA LEU A 160 -11.01 -23.62 7.46
C LEU A 160 -11.90 -23.02 8.55
N SER A 161 -11.29 -22.73 9.71
CA SER A 161 -11.96 -22.06 10.84
C SER A 161 -11.05 -21.00 11.44
N GLY A 162 -11.60 -19.80 11.70
CA GLY A 162 -10.88 -18.68 12.29
C GLY A 162 -11.43 -17.31 11.86
N THR A 163 -10.69 -16.26 12.22
CA THR A 163 -11.05 -14.87 11.89
C THR A 163 -9.82 -14.10 11.43
N LYS A 164 -9.96 -13.36 10.32
CA LYS A 164 -8.95 -12.40 9.87
C LYS A 164 -9.45 -10.97 10.10
N ARG A 165 -8.55 -10.05 10.44
CA ARG A 165 -8.89 -8.68 10.81
C ARG A 165 -8.01 -7.69 10.05
N TRP A 166 -8.51 -6.47 9.87
CA TRP A 166 -7.85 -5.39 9.12
C TRP A 166 -7.63 -5.71 7.65
N ILE A 167 -8.57 -6.42 7.03
CA ILE A 167 -8.43 -6.88 5.65
C ILE A 167 -8.96 -5.84 4.67
N THR A 168 -8.05 -5.21 3.94
CA THR A 168 -8.41 -4.26 2.86
C THR A 168 -9.22 -4.97 1.80
N SER A 169 -10.32 -4.34 1.39
CA SER A 169 -11.26 -4.84 0.37
C SER A 169 -12.00 -6.12 0.72
N GLY A 170 -12.02 -6.57 2.00
CA GLY A 170 -12.59 -7.86 2.37
C GLY A 170 -14.03 -8.06 1.92
N SER A 171 -14.92 -7.09 2.13
CA SER A 171 -16.34 -7.23 1.78
C SER A 171 -16.64 -7.00 0.29
N ILE A 172 -15.72 -6.38 -0.46
CA ILE A 172 -15.86 -6.16 -1.90
C ILE A 172 -15.06 -7.14 -2.75
N ALA A 173 -14.22 -7.98 -2.12
CA ALA A 173 -13.40 -8.96 -2.82
C ALA A 173 -14.23 -10.12 -3.39
N ASP A 174 -13.92 -10.59 -4.57
CA ASP A 174 -14.48 -11.78 -5.20
C ASP A 174 -13.70 -13.03 -4.81
N ILE A 175 -12.41 -12.86 -4.51
CA ILE A 175 -11.50 -13.90 -4.07
C ILE A 175 -10.66 -13.44 -2.86
N ALA A 176 -10.62 -14.22 -1.81
CA ALA A 176 -9.76 -14.00 -0.65
C ALA A 176 -8.58 -14.99 -0.65
N VAL A 177 -7.35 -14.47 -0.56
CA VAL A 177 -6.18 -15.28 -0.24
C VAL A 177 -6.07 -15.34 1.27
N VAL A 178 -6.39 -16.48 1.87
CA VAL A 178 -6.40 -16.67 3.33
C VAL A 178 -5.24 -17.58 3.76
N TRP A 179 -4.45 -17.10 4.71
CA TRP A 179 -3.35 -17.85 5.30
C TRP A 179 -3.82 -18.55 6.58
N ALA A 180 -3.56 -19.82 6.68
CA ALA A 180 -3.99 -20.66 7.80
C ALA A 180 -2.90 -21.64 8.23
N ARG A 181 -2.94 -22.07 9.50
CA ARG A 181 -2.12 -23.18 9.99
C ARG A 181 -2.62 -24.49 9.38
N VAL A 182 -1.67 -25.27 8.93
CA VAL A 182 -1.84 -26.64 8.47
C VAL A 182 -0.87 -27.53 9.26
N ASP A 183 -0.99 -28.84 9.14
CA ASP A 183 -0.14 -29.78 9.90
C ASP A 183 1.36 -29.57 9.66
N ASP A 184 1.74 -29.17 8.45
CA ASP A 184 3.11 -28.94 8.00
C ASP A 184 3.54 -27.47 8.03
N GLY A 185 2.80 -26.58 8.72
CA GLY A 185 3.16 -25.17 8.87
C GLY A 185 2.06 -24.18 8.56
N ILE A 186 2.26 -23.31 7.58
CA ILE A 186 1.28 -22.31 7.11
C ILE A 186 1.05 -22.52 5.62
N GLY A 187 -0.23 -22.65 5.22
CA GLY A 187 -0.69 -22.73 3.84
C GLY A 187 -1.54 -21.53 3.43
N GLY A 188 -1.53 -21.21 2.15
CA GLY A 188 -2.43 -20.21 1.55
C GLY A 188 -3.60 -20.88 0.85
N PHE A 189 -4.80 -20.31 0.97
CA PHE A 189 -6.03 -20.84 0.40
C PHE A 189 -6.79 -19.76 -0.35
N LEU A 190 -7.35 -20.11 -1.49
CA LEU A 190 -8.24 -19.26 -2.27
C LEU A 190 -9.69 -19.56 -1.87
N ILE A 191 -10.37 -18.55 -1.31
CA ILE A 191 -11.77 -18.66 -0.88
C ILE A 191 -12.57 -17.67 -1.69
N GLU A 192 -13.53 -18.19 -2.46
CA GLU A 192 -14.41 -17.37 -3.30
C GLU A 192 -15.53 -16.76 -2.46
N ARG A 193 -15.99 -15.58 -2.86
CA ARG A 193 -17.19 -14.97 -2.29
C ARG A 193 -18.38 -15.94 -2.41
N GLY A 194 -19.19 -16.02 -1.36
CA GLY A 194 -20.36 -16.89 -1.33
C GLY A 194 -20.08 -18.34 -0.96
N THR A 195 -18.81 -18.72 -0.70
CA THR A 195 -18.51 -20.05 -0.14
C THR A 195 -19.23 -20.24 1.20
N PRO A 196 -19.97 -21.31 1.42
CA PRO A 196 -20.69 -21.56 2.68
C PRO A 196 -19.76 -21.48 3.89
N GLY A 197 -20.19 -20.78 4.94
CA GLY A 197 -19.39 -20.54 6.15
C GLY A 197 -18.41 -19.36 6.05
N PHE A 198 -18.21 -18.76 4.86
CA PHE A 198 -17.39 -17.56 4.68
C PHE A 198 -18.26 -16.31 4.70
N SER A 199 -17.97 -15.37 5.59
CA SER A 199 -18.66 -14.09 5.69
C SER A 199 -17.68 -12.96 6.05
N THR A 200 -18.12 -11.73 5.86
CA THR A 200 -17.31 -10.52 6.12
C THR A 200 -18.11 -9.48 6.90
N THR A 201 -17.42 -8.69 7.70
CA THR A 201 -18.01 -7.53 8.43
C THR A 201 -17.10 -6.33 8.24
N ASP A 202 -17.66 -5.20 7.79
CA ASP A 202 -16.89 -3.98 7.60
C ASP A 202 -16.59 -3.29 8.91
N MET A 203 -15.39 -2.75 9.00
CA MET A 203 -14.93 -1.96 10.15
C MET A 203 -15.25 -0.49 9.92
N HIS A 204 -16.21 0.01 10.66
CA HIS A 204 -16.63 1.41 10.63
C HIS A 204 -15.90 2.27 11.69
N GLY A 205 -16.03 3.59 11.56
CA GLY A 205 -15.49 4.55 12.56
C GLY A 205 -13.98 4.75 12.52
N LYS A 206 -13.32 4.36 11.44
CA LYS A 206 -11.89 4.65 11.25
C LYS A 206 -11.66 6.16 11.07
N TRP A 207 -10.61 6.69 11.70
CA TRP A 207 -10.13 8.06 11.53
C TRP A 207 -9.09 8.21 10.42
N SER A 208 -8.61 7.08 9.89
CA SER A 208 -7.56 6.95 8.90
C SER A 208 -8.01 6.00 7.81
N LEU A 209 -7.53 6.17 6.57
CA LEU A 209 -7.91 5.36 5.40
C LEU A 209 -9.44 5.23 5.28
N ARG A 210 -10.14 6.35 5.44
CA ARG A 210 -11.60 6.36 5.43
C ARG A 210 -12.18 6.00 4.06
N ALA A 211 -11.47 6.38 2.99
CA ALA A 211 -11.82 6.00 1.61
C ALA A 211 -11.38 4.58 1.24
N SER A 212 -11.14 3.70 2.22
CA SER A 212 -10.80 2.29 2.00
C SER A 212 -11.77 1.37 2.72
N VAL A 213 -12.25 0.34 2.04
CA VAL A 213 -12.94 -0.78 2.70
C VAL A 213 -11.93 -1.56 3.53
N THR A 214 -12.27 -1.80 4.79
CA THR A 214 -11.48 -2.63 5.70
C THR A 214 -12.43 -3.54 6.47
N SER A 215 -12.18 -4.85 6.44
CA SER A 215 -13.14 -5.83 6.95
C SER A 215 -12.49 -6.84 7.90
N GLU A 216 -13.32 -7.53 8.65
CA GLU A 216 -13.03 -8.85 9.20
C GLU A 216 -13.49 -9.92 8.23
N LEU A 217 -12.76 -11.02 8.14
CA LEU A 217 -13.17 -12.24 7.43
C LEU A 217 -13.44 -13.30 8.47
N HIS A 218 -14.64 -13.88 8.43
CA HIS A 218 -15.07 -14.95 9.34
C HIS A 218 -15.15 -16.27 8.59
N LEU A 219 -14.49 -17.29 9.17
CA LEU A 219 -14.40 -18.63 8.62
C LEU A 219 -15.04 -19.59 9.64
N ALA A 220 -16.27 -20.00 9.37
CA ALA A 220 -17.03 -20.94 10.19
C ALA A 220 -17.12 -22.28 9.47
N ASP A 221 -16.08 -23.10 9.65
CA ASP A 221 -15.93 -24.41 9.00
C ASP A 221 -16.08 -24.35 7.47
N VAL A 222 -15.40 -23.39 6.86
CA VAL A 222 -15.42 -23.14 5.41
C VAL A 222 -14.78 -24.32 4.69
N ARG A 223 -15.57 -25.06 3.94
CA ARG A 223 -15.11 -26.21 3.15
C ARG A 223 -14.72 -25.77 1.75
N VAL A 224 -13.49 -26.09 1.37
CA VAL A 224 -12.95 -25.83 0.03
C VAL A 224 -12.25 -27.06 -0.52
N PRO A 225 -12.24 -27.30 -1.84
CA PRO A 225 -11.54 -28.43 -2.44
C PRO A 225 -10.03 -28.34 -2.28
N ALA A 226 -9.32 -29.47 -2.40
CA ALA A 226 -7.86 -29.50 -2.34
C ALA A 226 -7.21 -28.50 -3.31
N SER A 227 -7.82 -28.28 -4.47
CA SER A 227 -7.37 -27.33 -5.48
C SER A 227 -7.45 -25.85 -5.07
N ALA A 228 -8.09 -25.54 -3.94
CA ALA A 228 -8.11 -24.17 -3.39
C ALA A 228 -6.81 -23.81 -2.67
N ARG A 229 -6.01 -24.80 -2.24
CA ARG A 229 -4.69 -24.55 -1.64
C ARG A 229 -3.72 -24.03 -2.70
N LEU A 230 -2.92 -23.04 -2.37
CA LEU A 230 -1.81 -22.58 -3.19
C LEU A 230 -0.68 -23.62 -3.10
N PRO A 231 -0.42 -24.42 -4.16
CA PRO A 231 0.43 -25.60 -4.04
C PRO A 231 1.91 -25.30 -3.82
N LEU A 232 2.38 -24.10 -4.21
CA LEU A 232 3.77 -23.67 -4.08
C LEU A 232 4.01 -22.78 -2.85
N ALA A 233 3.00 -22.58 -1.99
CA ALA A 233 3.13 -21.79 -0.77
C ALA A 233 3.66 -22.64 0.37
N GLU A 234 4.91 -22.40 0.77
CA GLU A 234 5.58 -23.12 1.83
C GLU A 234 5.80 -22.25 3.07
N GLY A 235 5.06 -22.55 4.14
CA GLY A 235 5.24 -21.95 5.45
C GLY A 235 5.10 -20.43 5.47
N LEU A 236 5.63 -19.80 6.51
CA LEU A 236 5.55 -18.35 6.71
C LEU A 236 6.30 -17.53 5.64
N LYS A 237 7.27 -18.14 4.96
CA LYS A 237 8.04 -17.44 3.91
C LYS A 237 7.15 -16.94 2.78
N ALA A 238 6.07 -17.66 2.45
CA ALA A 238 5.18 -17.29 1.35
C ALA A 238 4.41 -15.97 1.61
N PRO A 239 3.66 -15.80 2.72
CA PRO A 239 3.04 -14.51 3.01
C PRO A 239 4.06 -13.38 3.25
N LEU A 240 5.24 -13.66 3.82
CA LEU A 240 6.28 -12.65 4.00
C LEU A 240 6.87 -12.17 2.66
N ALA A 241 6.95 -13.03 1.65
CA ALA A 241 7.35 -12.63 0.30
C ALA A 241 6.33 -11.67 -0.32
N CYS A 242 5.01 -11.92 -0.16
CA CYS A 242 3.94 -11.00 -0.56
C CYS A 242 4.09 -9.64 0.13
N LEU A 243 4.27 -9.65 1.47
CA LEU A 243 4.47 -8.42 2.24
C LEU A 243 5.70 -7.63 1.77
N THR A 244 6.76 -8.30 1.33
CA THR A 244 7.95 -7.61 0.79
C THR A 244 7.62 -6.81 -0.47
N GLN A 245 6.76 -7.34 -1.35
CA GLN A 245 6.30 -6.61 -2.54
C GLN A 245 5.46 -5.38 -2.18
N ALA A 246 4.49 -5.55 -1.28
CA ALA A 246 3.63 -4.46 -0.85
C ALA A 246 4.42 -3.37 -0.09
N ARG A 247 5.33 -3.73 0.80
CA ARG A 247 6.23 -2.80 1.51
C ARG A 247 7.10 -1.99 0.56
N TYR A 248 7.54 -2.61 -0.55
CA TYR A 248 8.24 -1.91 -1.62
C TYR A 248 7.36 -0.79 -2.20
N GLY A 249 6.10 -1.07 -2.55
CA GLY A 249 5.15 -0.08 -3.04
C GLY A 249 4.86 1.03 -2.04
N ILE A 250 4.77 0.71 -0.73
CA ILE A 250 4.61 1.70 0.34
C ILE A 250 5.80 2.66 0.40
N SER A 251 7.02 2.13 0.23
CA SER A 251 8.25 2.95 0.30
C SER A 251 8.28 4.06 -0.76
N TRP A 252 7.63 3.84 -1.89
CA TRP A 252 7.43 4.83 -2.95
C TRP A 252 6.19 5.69 -2.74
N GLY A 253 5.07 5.06 -2.41
CA GLY A 253 3.78 5.72 -2.33
C GLY A 253 3.79 6.94 -1.41
N VAL A 254 4.32 6.79 -0.21
CA VAL A 254 4.34 7.86 0.80
C VAL A 254 5.11 9.11 0.38
N ILE A 255 6.02 8.99 -0.61
CA ILE A 255 6.70 10.15 -1.20
C ILE A 255 5.67 11.05 -1.90
N GLY A 256 4.72 10.45 -2.61
CA GLY A 256 3.63 11.18 -3.26
C GLY A 256 2.76 11.93 -2.27
N ALA A 257 2.35 11.29 -1.15
CA ALA A 257 1.62 11.96 -0.09
C ALA A 257 2.41 13.14 0.52
N ALA A 258 3.74 12.95 0.73
CA ALA A 258 4.60 14.02 1.21
C ALA A 258 4.72 15.17 0.20
N MET A 259 4.83 14.87 -1.08
CA MET A 259 4.88 15.88 -2.15
C MET A 259 3.59 16.70 -2.21
N GLY A 260 2.41 16.06 -2.14
CA GLY A 260 1.12 16.75 -2.14
C GLY A 260 0.96 17.67 -0.92
N CYS A 261 1.40 17.22 0.25
CA CYS A 261 1.41 18.04 1.46
C CYS A 261 2.38 19.23 1.37
N TYR A 262 3.58 19.00 0.82
CA TYR A 262 4.59 20.03 0.63
C TYR A 262 4.12 21.11 -0.34
N ASP A 263 3.62 20.72 -1.51
CA ASP A 263 3.12 21.62 -2.54
C ASP A 263 2.00 22.51 -1.99
N THR A 264 1.02 21.92 -1.30
CA THR A 264 -0.08 22.64 -0.64
C THR A 264 0.45 23.64 0.40
N ALA A 265 1.41 23.22 1.23
CA ALA A 265 1.97 24.09 2.28
C ALA A 265 2.80 25.23 1.69
N LEU A 266 3.55 24.98 0.63
CA LEU A 266 4.37 25.98 -0.07
C LEU A 266 3.49 27.06 -0.71
N GLU A 267 2.48 26.66 -1.48
CA GLU A 267 1.57 27.60 -2.15
C GLU A 267 0.74 28.40 -1.13
N TYR A 268 0.26 27.74 -0.07
CA TYR A 268 -0.39 28.45 1.02
C TYR A 268 0.54 29.48 1.68
N ALA A 269 1.78 29.10 1.97
CA ALA A 269 2.75 29.98 2.63
C ALA A 269 3.12 31.19 1.78
N LYS A 270 3.16 31.05 0.43
CA LYS A 270 3.43 32.16 -0.51
C LYS A 270 2.27 33.15 -0.59
N THR A 271 1.03 32.70 -0.40
CA THR A 271 -0.16 33.51 -0.59
C THR A 271 -0.72 34.07 0.72
N ARG A 272 -0.56 33.35 1.84
CA ARG A 272 -1.04 33.76 3.15
C ARG A 272 -0.20 34.90 3.74
N VAL A 273 -0.83 36.05 3.94
CA VAL A 273 -0.18 37.22 4.55
C VAL A 273 -0.47 37.30 6.05
N GLN A 274 0.55 37.49 6.85
CA GLN A 274 0.51 37.88 8.26
C GLN A 274 1.64 38.86 8.56
N PHE A 275 1.42 39.87 9.40
CA PHE A 275 2.37 40.95 9.70
C PHE A 275 2.94 41.58 8.42
N ASP A 276 2.03 41.93 7.50
CA ASP A 276 2.24 42.68 6.25
C ASP A 276 3.10 41.98 5.17
N ARG A 277 3.36 40.67 5.31
CA ARG A 277 4.08 39.90 4.27
C ARG A 277 3.65 38.44 4.23
N PRO A 278 3.89 37.72 3.10
CA PRO A 278 3.65 36.29 3.01
C PRO A 278 4.40 35.51 4.11
N ILE A 279 3.71 34.51 4.70
CA ILE A 279 4.32 33.73 5.79
C ILE A 279 5.55 32.94 5.33
N ALA A 280 5.69 32.65 4.03
CA ALA A 280 6.90 32.06 3.44
C ALA A 280 8.16 32.91 3.65
N GLY A 281 8.02 34.20 3.95
CA GLY A 281 9.14 35.11 4.25
C GLY A 281 9.68 35.00 5.67
N TYR A 282 9.11 34.18 6.54
CA TYR A 282 9.55 34.02 7.94
C TYR A 282 10.47 32.82 8.11
N GLN A 283 11.54 33.01 8.86
CA GLN A 283 12.62 32.00 9.04
C GLN A 283 12.10 30.64 9.53
N LEU A 284 11.15 30.61 10.48
CA LEU A 284 10.60 29.36 11.00
C LEU A 284 9.76 28.60 9.95
N VAL A 285 9.09 29.31 9.05
CA VAL A 285 8.36 28.66 7.94
C VAL A 285 9.35 28.16 6.89
N GLN A 286 10.37 28.96 6.54
CA GLN A 286 11.43 28.55 5.61
C GLN A 286 12.20 27.33 6.12
N ALA A 287 12.52 27.26 7.41
CA ALA A 287 13.16 26.10 8.01
C ALA A 287 12.32 24.83 7.87
N LYS A 288 11.00 24.91 8.11
CA LYS A 288 10.08 23.79 7.91
C LYS A 288 10.04 23.34 6.45
N LEU A 289 9.88 24.27 5.51
CA LEU A 289 9.85 23.97 4.07
C LEU A 289 11.15 23.35 3.59
N ALA A 290 12.32 23.85 4.05
CA ALA A 290 13.63 23.31 3.71
C ALA A 290 13.79 21.86 4.20
N GLU A 291 13.37 21.57 5.44
CA GLU A 291 13.45 20.21 6.00
C GLU A 291 12.48 19.25 5.27
N MET A 292 11.24 19.69 4.97
CA MET A 292 10.28 18.89 4.18
C MET A 292 10.88 18.53 2.80
N LEU A 293 11.47 19.51 2.12
CA LEU A 293 12.09 19.33 0.80
C LEU A 293 13.28 18.36 0.86
N THR A 294 14.16 18.53 1.85
CA THR A 294 15.33 17.67 2.06
C THR A 294 14.91 16.21 2.23
N GLY A 295 13.91 15.97 3.06
CA GLY A 295 13.44 14.61 3.30
C GLY A 295 12.67 13.98 2.14
N ILE A 296 11.91 14.76 1.37
CA ILE A 296 11.31 14.27 0.12
C ILE A 296 12.42 13.84 -0.84
N THR A 297 13.43 14.68 -1.04
CA THR A 297 14.57 14.40 -1.94
C THR A 297 15.36 13.16 -1.50
N THR A 298 15.67 13.02 -0.22
CA THR A 298 16.36 11.83 0.29
C THR A 298 15.52 10.58 0.16
N SER A 299 14.20 10.67 0.36
CA SER A 299 13.26 9.57 0.16
C SER A 299 13.16 9.13 -1.30
N GLN A 300 13.16 10.07 -2.25
CA GLN A 300 13.18 9.80 -3.70
C GLN A 300 14.44 9.02 -4.10
N LEU A 301 15.63 9.49 -3.68
CA LEU A 301 16.90 8.85 -3.99
C LEU A 301 16.99 7.44 -3.37
N LEU A 302 16.53 7.27 -2.13
CA LEU A 302 16.50 5.96 -1.47
C LEU A 302 15.55 4.98 -2.19
N ALA A 303 14.36 5.43 -2.58
CA ALA A 303 13.38 4.61 -3.29
C ALA A 303 13.88 4.26 -4.71
N LEU A 304 14.47 5.22 -5.42
CA LEU A 304 15.04 4.99 -6.75
C LEU A 304 16.14 3.93 -6.71
N GLN A 305 17.09 4.05 -5.77
CA GLN A 305 18.14 3.04 -5.61
C GLN A 305 17.57 1.68 -5.24
N LEU A 306 16.55 1.62 -4.37
CA LEU A 306 15.86 0.38 -4.04
C LEU A 306 15.20 -0.25 -5.27
N GLY A 307 14.59 0.57 -6.14
CA GLY A 307 14.02 0.14 -7.43
C GLY A 307 15.08 -0.46 -8.35
N ARG A 308 16.20 0.22 -8.52
CA ARG A 308 17.32 -0.28 -9.33
C ARG A 308 17.91 -1.59 -8.79
N LEU A 309 17.95 -1.78 -7.45
CA LEU A 309 18.36 -3.05 -6.84
C LEU A 309 17.35 -4.17 -7.13
N LYS A 310 16.05 -3.85 -7.12
CA LYS A 310 14.98 -4.81 -7.41
C LYS A 310 14.99 -5.22 -8.88
N ASP A 311 15.16 -4.30 -9.83
CA ASP A 311 15.25 -4.58 -11.26
C ASP A 311 16.45 -5.50 -11.58
N ARG A 312 17.55 -5.37 -10.84
CA ARG A 312 18.72 -6.24 -10.94
C ARG A 312 18.57 -7.60 -10.22
N GLY A 313 17.45 -7.82 -9.51
CA GLY A 313 17.22 -9.06 -8.76
C GLY A 313 18.07 -9.25 -7.49
N VAL A 314 18.68 -8.17 -6.96
CA VAL A 314 19.60 -8.21 -5.80
C VAL A 314 19.06 -7.47 -4.57
N MET A 315 17.82 -7.02 -4.62
CA MET A 315 17.14 -6.37 -3.50
C MET A 315 16.94 -7.33 -2.34
N ARG A 316 17.32 -6.92 -1.12
CA ARG A 316 17.07 -7.69 0.11
C ARG A 316 15.86 -7.14 0.88
N PRO A 317 15.09 -7.99 1.59
CA PRO A 317 13.94 -7.55 2.40
C PRO A 317 14.29 -6.49 3.45
N GLN A 318 15.50 -6.53 4.01
CA GLN A 318 15.97 -5.54 4.98
C GLN A 318 16.12 -4.14 4.36
N GLN A 319 16.52 -4.06 3.09
CA GLN A 319 16.58 -2.79 2.36
C GLN A 319 15.19 -2.19 2.15
N VAL A 320 14.19 -3.04 1.89
CA VAL A 320 12.77 -2.63 1.84
C VAL A 320 12.30 -2.11 3.21
N SER A 321 12.69 -2.80 4.30
CA SER A 321 12.39 -2.36 5.67
C SER A 321 13.01 -0.99 5.96
N MET A 322 14.25 -0.74 5.54
CA MET A 322 14.92 0.55 5.68
C MET A 322 14.16 1.66 4.95
N ALA A 323 13.83 1.45 3.68
CA ALA A 323 13.14 2.43 2.86
C ALA A 323 11.72 2.72 3.40
N LYS A 324 10.92 1.69 3.72
CA LYS A 324 9.60 1.88 4.32
C LYS A 324 9.70 2.65 5.62
N ARG A 325 10.58 2.24 6.53
CA ARG A 325 10.75 2.88 7.84
C ARG A 325 11.10 4.36 7.70
N HIS A 326 12.07 4.70 6.85
CA HIS A 326 12.53 6.07 6.65
C HIS A 326 11.47 6.94 5.96
N ASN A 327 11.00 6.50 4.79
CA ASN A 327 10.13 7.31 3.95
C ASN A 327 8.76 7.56 4.59
N VAL A 328 8.20 6.54 5.29
CA VAL A 328 6.92 6.70 5.99
C VAL A 328 7.05 7.69 7.16
N ALA A 329 8.10 7.58 7.97
CA ALA A 329 8.33 8.49 9.09
C ALA A 329 8.46 9.93 8.61
N HIS A 330 9.22 10.14 7.52
CA HIS A 330 9.38 11.46 6.94
C HIS A 330 8.09 12.00 6.32
N ALA A 331 7.34 11.17 5.59
CA ALA A 331 6.06 11.58 5.00
C ALA A 331 5.05 12.01 6.08
N LEU A 332 4.95 11.26 7.18
CA LEU A 332 4.09 11.61 8.31
C LEU A 332 4.52 12.92 8.97
N TRP A 333 5.84 13.10 9.18
CA TRP A 333 6.38 14.35 9.70
C TRP A 333 6.08 15.53 8.75
N THR A 334 6.24 15.33 7.44
CA THR A 334 5.92 16.33 6.40
C THR A 334 4.45 16.72 6.43
N ALA A 335 3.53 15.76 6.49
CA ALA A 335 2.08 16.02 6.54
C ALA A 335 1.68 16.78 7.82
N ARG A 336 2.23 16.41 8.99
CA ARG A 336 2.03 17.13 10.26
C ARG A 336 2.57 18.57 10.20
N THR A 337 3.72 18.76 9.57
CA THR A 337 4.34 20.06 9.39
C THR A 337 3.56 20.94 8.40
N ALA A 338 3.06 20.36 7.32
CA ALA A 338 2.17 21.06 6.37
C ALA A 338 0.89 21.52 7.07
N ARG A 339 0.23 20.64 7.85
CA ARG A 339 -0.94 20.99 8.66
C ARG A 339 -0.64 22.17 9.61
N ASP A 340 0.54 22.17 10.23
CA ASP A 340 0.97 23.23 11.13
C ASP A 340 1.20 24.56 10.40
N ILE A 341 1.82 24.56 9.22
CA ILE A 341 2.00 25.77 8.37
C ILE A 341 0.65 26.39 7.97
N LEU A 342 -0.36 25.57 7.71
CA LEU A 342 -1.70 26.04 7.36
C LEU A 342 -2.47 26.60 8.55
N GLY A 343 -2.01 26.38 9.79
CA GLY A 343 -2.68 26.82 11.01
C GLY A 343 -4.08 26.21 11.15
N ALA A 344 -5.11 27.01 11.41
CA ALA A 344 -6.49 26.55 11.51
C ALA A 344 -7.02 25.94 10.20
N ASN A 345 -6.57 26.44 9.04
CA ASN A 345 -6.95 25.87 7.75
C ASN A 345 -6.39 24.46 7.51
N GLY A 346 -5.37 24.06 8.27
CA GLY A 346 -4.80 22.72 8.20
C GLY A 346 -5.68 21.60 8.78
N VAL A 347 -6.86 21.91 9.36
CA VAL A 347 -7.77 20.91 9.95
C VAL A 347 -9.12 20.82 9.22
N VAL A 348 -9.28 21.57 8.12
CA VAL A 348 -10.49 21.52 7.27
C VAL A 348 -10.21 20.80 5.96
N ASP A 349 -11.24 20.22 5.38
CA ASP A 349 -11.15 19.38 4.18
C ASP A 349 -11.04 20.14 2.85
N GLU A 350 -10.99 21.48 2.90
CA GLU A 350 -10.58 22.32 1.75
C GLU A 350 -9.12 22.07 1.34
N TYR A 351 -8.30 21.51 2.26
CA TYR A 351 -6.89 21.20 2.05
C TYR A 351 -6.62 19.73 2.34
N PRO A 352 -5.88 19.01 1.48
CA PRO A 352 -5.69 17.55 1.61
C PRO A 352 -4.77 17.15 2.78
N VAL A 353 -4.11 18.12 3.42
CA VAL A 353 -3.02 17.84 4.37
C VAL A 353 -3.46 17.03 5.58
N PHE A 354 -4.66 17.29 6.13
CA PHE A 354 -5.16 16.54 7.29
C PHE A 354 -5.55 15.11 6.91
N ARG A 355 -6.14 14.91 5.75
CA ARG A 355 -6.47 13.60 5.20
C ARG A 355 -5.21 12.76 5.02
N HIS A 356 -4.17 13.30 4.37
CA HIS A 356 -2.87 12.62 4.24
C HIS A 356 -2.23 12.34 5.60
N MET A 357 -2.24 13.31 6.53
CA MET A 357 -1.73 13.13 7.88
C MET A 357 -2.43 11.97 8.60
N ALA A 358 -3.77 11.96 8.57
CA ALA A 358 -4.55 10.89 9.21
C ALA A 358 -4.28 9.53 8.55
N ASN A 359 -4.20 9.46 7.21
CA ASN A 359 -3.91 8.22 6.48
C ASN A 359 -2.51 7.67 6.82
N LEU A 360 -1.51 8.53 6.91
CA LEU A 360 -0.14 8.14 7.20
C LEU A 360 0.04 7.55 8.61
N GLU A 361 -0.85 7.84 9.58
CA GLU A 361 -0.88 7.16 10.88
C GLU A 361 -1.18 5.65 10.74
N SER A 362 -2.00 5.25 9.76
CA SER A 362 -2.16 3.83 9.42
C SER A 362 -0.97 3.28 8.66
N VAL A 363 -0.39 4.06 7.74
CA VAL A 363 0.74 3.62 6.92
C VAL A 363 1.97 3.31 7.78
N VAL A 364 2.22 4.07 8.85
CA VAL A 364 3.31 3.82 9.80
C VAL A 364 3.09 2.53 10.60
N THR A 365 1.83 2.07 10.68
CA THR A 365 1.42 0.95 11.53
C THR A 365 1.31 -0.37 10.78
N TYR A 366 0.70 -0.38 9.58
CA TYR A 366 0.41 -1.62 8.86
C TYR A 366 1.61 -2.19 8.09
N GLU A 367 1.48 -3.45 7.63
CA GLU A 367 2.50 -4.19 6.88
C GLU A 367 3.88 -4.20 7.55
N GLY A 368 3.89 -4.37 8.85
CA GLY A 368 5.03 -4.17 9.73
C GLY A 368 5.06 -2.75 10.27
N THR A 369 4.97 -2.62 11.60
CA THR A 369 5.07 -1.33 12.29
C THR A 369 6.46 -0.73 12.09
N HIS A 370 6.58 0.58 12.32
CA HIS A 370 7.87 1.26 12.34
C HIS A 370 8.89 0.54 13.24
N ASP A 371 8.44 0.03 14.41
CA ASP A 371 9.27 -0.69 15.35
C ASP A 371 9.72 -2.06 14.81
N ILE A 372 8.81 -2.80 14.18
CA ILE A 372 9.17 -4.09 13.55
C ILE A 372 10.26 -3.88 12.48
N HIS A 373 10.15 -2.84 11.66
CA HIS A 373 11.21 -2.53 10.68
C HIS A 373 12.52 -2.11 11.35
N THR A 374 12.45 -1.41 12.48
CA THR A 374 13.63 -1.08 13.30
C THR A 374 14.30 -2.34 13.83
N LEU A 375 13.53 -3.29 14.35
CA LEU A 375 14.04 -4.57 14.87
C LEU A 375 14.65 -5.44 13.76
N ILE A 376 14.03 -5.47 12.56
CA ILE A 376 14.59 -6.17 11.40
C ILE A 376 15.97 -5.61 11.03
N LEU A 377 16.12 -4.30 11.01
CA LEU A 377 17.40 -3.65 10.71
C LEU A 377 18.43 -3.88 11.83
N GLY A 378 18.01 -3.72 13.08
CA GLY A 378 18.85 -3.98 14.25
C GLY A 378 19.43 -5.40 14.23
N HIS A 379 18.59 -6.39 13.93
CA HIS A 379 19.05 -7.78 13.78
C HIS A 379 20.03 -7.94 12.59
N ASP A 380 19.72 -7.35 11.42
CA ASP A 380 20.57 -7.49 10.22
C ASP A 380 21.98 -6.91 10.44
N VAL A 381 22.11 -5.77 11.14
CA VAL A 381 23.40 -5.11 11.34
C VAL A 381 24.19 -5.65 12.53
N THR A 382 23.53 -6.23 13.54
CA THR A 382 24.19 -6.73 14.74
C THR A 382 24.41 -8.26 14.72
N GLY A 383 23.64 -8.99 13.92
CA GLY A 383 23.56 -10.45 13.94
C GLY A 383 22.86 -11.02 15.18
N LEU A 384 22.31 -10.16 16.07
CA LEU A 384 21.66 -10.57 17.30
C LEU A 384 20.14 -10.43 17.17
N PRO A 385 19.33 -11.42 17.56
CA PRO A 385 17.89 -11.32 17.50
C PRO A 385 17.41 -10.21 18.45
N ALA A 386 16.56 -9.31 17.91
CA ALA A 386 16.02 -8.19 18.67
C ALA A 386 14.81 -8.57 19.52
N TYR A 387 14.27 -9.73 19.28
CA TYR A 387 13.22 -10.41 20.07
C TYR A 387 13.55 -11.90 20.10
N SER A 388 13.45 -12.50 21.28
CA SER A 388 13.58 -13.94 21.41
C SER A 388 12.34 -14.61 20.84
N GLY A 389 12.55 -15.50 19.89
CA GLY A 389 11.52 -16.44 19.46
C GLY A 389 11.32 -17.52 20.53
#